data_f53d5ff8bcaaff64050be878b52e5a9e
#
_entry.id   f53d5ff8bcaaff64050be878b52e5a9e
#
_cell.length_a   1.000
_cell.length_b   1.000
_cell.length_c   1.000
_cell.angle_alpha   90.00
_cell.angle_beta   90.00
_cell.angle_gamma   90.00
#
_symmetry.space_group_name_H-M   'P 1'
#
loop_
_entity.id
_entity.type
_entity.pdbx_description
1 polymer ?
#
loop_
_entity_poly.entity_id
_entity_poly.type
_entity_poly.pdbx_seq_one_letter_code
_entity_poly.pdbx_strand_id
1 'polypeptide(L)'
;MLSLIMGLYTYPYYDLVFSSPVGQIEKLPYVLAFFASHGIVVDQKFALGAWMIVRQVKGVFLETFWCFGGAYMIFCWYYNNWQQAVRITTKGVLAGLVVVFTYSAIEIFYFTGNETAKNLLVVITPYFHSVKNDGTWWPPLLWRGQLRSVFAEPSYLGIYGAFAIPFLWNSFINMRKDNYKYLYCIAFILFSFFIFLTKARTAVALFASELFLLIIFTIYLREKLFFKRTLTIMICSTLAFWGANYFINNCMMTTNIAAGSDLIAQTNKYFSENFASLASTNERSNGARYSIMLADLKIGLDNPVLGVGSNLRNAYIPHYLPDRGQKNSEVKMWIKNQREKGVLRSGFPRLGEYTVRFAENGVTGFFLFLMPSIFLILNLYKRINKHSMLPSEDKYDYIFFSIAFIGVLTSGIGDNLNITYCYWFLLGLGYAMCFDNDGIKKDKCE
;
A
#
# COMPACT_ATOMS: atom_id res chain seq x y z
N MET A 1 -4.56 19.98 -11.29
CA MET A 1 -4.11 21.11 -12.14
C MET A 1 -4.33 22.46 -11.46
N LEU A 2 -5.56 22.81 -11.06
CA LEU A 2 -5.82 24.11 -10.41
C LEU A 2 -4.93 24.35 -9.19
N SER A 3 -4.81 23.37 -8.28
CA SER A 3 -3.91 23.42 -7.12
C SER A 3 -2.46 23.71 -7.52
N LEU A 4 -1.94 23.05 -8.57
CA LEU A 4 -0.56 23.30 -9.05
C LEU A 4 -0.39 24.73 -9.59
N ILE A 5 -1.34 25.21 -10.39
CA ILE A 5 -1.28 26.56 -10.97
C ILE A 5 -1.29 27.61 -9.85
N MET A 6 -2.21 27.48 -8.90
CA MET A 6 -2.27 28.38 -7.75
C MET A 6 -1.03 28.27 -6.85
N GLY A 7 -0.56 27.03 -6.62
CA GLY A 7 0.67 26.78 -5.85
C GLY A 7 1.90 27.40 -6.52
N LEU A 8 2.04 27.30 -7.84
CA LEU A 8 3.14 27.94 -8.57
C LEU A 8 3.07 29.48 -8.52
N TYR A 9 1.87 30.04 -8.59
CA TYR A 9 1.68 31.49 -8.48
C TYR A 9 2.11 32.03 -7.12
N THR A 10 1.82 31.32 -6.04
CA THR A 10 2.12 31.70 -4.66
C THR A 10 3.40 31.08 -4.09
N TYR A 11 4.20 30.34 -4.92
CA TYR A 11 5.34 29.57 -4.44
C TYR A 11 6.45 30.43 -3.85
N PRO A 12 6.75 30.36 -2.56
CA PRO A 12 7.71 31.25 -1.92
C PRO A 12 9.18 30.79 -2.07
N TYR A 13 9.41 29.61 -2.63
CA TYR A 13 10.73 28.95 -2.66
C TYR A 13 11.40 28.95 -4.04
N TYR A 14 11.05 29.89 -4.92
CA TYR A 14 11.71 29.99 -6.23
C TYR A 14 13.22 30.20 -6.09
N ASP A 15 13.65 31.04 -5.16
CA ASP A 15 15.08 31.32 -4.94
C ASP A 15 15.82 30.06 -4.50
N LEU A 16 15.21 29.22 -3.67
CA LEU A 16 15.77 27.93 -3.26
C LEU A 16 15.94 26.99 -4.46
N VAL A 17 15.00 27.01 -5.43
CA VAL A 17 15.08 26.19 -6.64
C VAL A 17 16.19 26.68 -7.55
N PHE A 18 16.33 27.99 -7.77
CA PHE A 18 17.31 28.55 -8.69
C PHE A 18 18.74 28.61 -8.12
N SER A 19 18.90 28.70 -6.79
CA SER A 19 20.19 28.64 -6.12
C SER A 19 20.76 27.23 -5.95
N SER A 20 19.97 26.20 -6.25
CA SER A 20 20.35 24.80 -6.06
C SER A 20 21.26 24.28 -7.16
N PRO A 21 21.97 23.13 -6.95
CA PRO A 21 22.88 22.55 -7.92
C PRO A 21 22.27 22.32 -9.31
N VAL A 22 23.08 22.49 -10.33
CA VAL A 22 22.72 22.45 -11.77
C VAL A 22 21.82 21.27 -12.16
N GLY A 23 22.00 20.09 -11.57
CA GLY A 23 21.19 18.91 -11.88
C GLY A 23 19.70 19.02 -11.54
N GLN A 24 19.29 20.00 -10.74
CA GLN A 24 17.90 20.23 -10.36
C GLN A 24 17.06 20.80 -11.51
N ILE A 25 17.64 21.70 -12.26
CA ILE A 25 16.99 22.44 -13.35
C ILE A 25 17.52 22.03 -14.72
N GLU A 26 18.04 20.82 -14.82
CA GLU A 26 18.64 20.25 -16.05
C GLU A 26 17.75 20.46 -17.31
N LYS A 27 16.43 20.40 -17.15
CA LYS A 27 15.47 20.58 -18.25
C LYS A 27 15.14 22.05 -18.56
N LEU A 28 15.48 22.97 -17.67
CA LEU A 28 15.13 24.39 -17.84
C LEU A 28 15.76 25.02 -19.08
N PRO A 29 17.05 24.80 -19.42
CA PRO A 29 17.65 25.32 -20.64
C PRO A 29 16.90 24.89 -21.91
N TYR A 30 16.44 23.63 -21.97
CA TYR A 30 15.68 23.14 -23.12
C TYR A 30 14.31 23.79 -23.25
N VAL A 31 13.63 24.08 -22.12
CA VAL A 31 12.35 24.77 -22.10
C VAL A 31 12.52 26.24 -22.54
N LEU A 32 13.55 26.91 -22.06
CA LEU A 32 13.89 28.27 -22.49
C LEU A 32 14.23 28.32 -23.99
N ALA A 33 15.02 27.39 -24.49
CA ALA A 33 15.35 27.27 -25.90
C ALA A 33 14.10 27.00 -26.77
N PHE A 34 13.16 26.20 -26.29
CA PHE A 34 11.89 25.96 -26.96
C PHE A 34 11.08 27.26 -27.14
N PHE A 35 10.93 28.06 -26.09
CA PHE A 35 10.23 29.35 -26.19
C PHE A 35 10.98 30.33 -27.09
N ALA A 36 12.31 30.42 -26.98
CA ALA A 36 13.13 31.28 -27.82
C ALA A 36 13.05 30.92 -29.31
N SER A 37 13.00 29.63 -29.65
CA SER A 37 12.83 29.18 -31.05
C SER A 37 11.49 29.58 -31.67
N HIS A 38 10.49 29.90 -30.85
CA HIS A 38 9.19 30.40 -31.27
C HIS A 38 9.06 31.94 -31.12
N GLY A 39 10.17 32.64 -30.90
CA GLY A 39 10.19 34.11 -30.75
C GLY A 39 9.60 34.62 -29.44
N ILE A 40 9.45 33.75 -28.43
CA ILE A 40 8.86 34.12 -27.13
C ILE A 40 9.97 34.21 -26.09
N VAL A 41 10.18 35.42 -25.54
CA VAL A 41 11.11 35.64 -24.44
C VAL A 41 10.36 35.46 -23.12
N VAL A 42 10.78 34.47 -22.33
CA VAL A 42 10.18 34.16 -21.03
C VAL A 42 11.23 34.17 -19.93
N ASP A 43 10.83 34.51 -18.71
CA ASP A 43 11.70 34.39 -17.55
C ASP A 43 11.83 32.95 -17.07
N GLN A 44 12.82 32.70 -16.17
CA GLN A 44 13.07 31.38 -15.64
C GLN A 44 11.92 30.83 -14.79
N LYS A 45 11.20 31.68 -14.07
CA LYS A 45 10.05 31.27 -13.25
C LYS A 45 8.91 30.76 -14.12
N PHE A 46 8.60 31.48 -15.18
CA PHE A 46 7.59 31.08 -16.15
C PHE A 46 7.96 29.75 -16.84
N ALA A 47 9.21 29.64 -17.33
CA ALA A 47 9.69 28.42 -17.98
C ALA A 47 9.64 27.20 -17.04
N LEU A 48 10.02 27.38 -15.78
CA LEU A 48 9.91 26.34 -14.75
C LEU A 48 8.45 25.95 -14.52
N GLY A 49 7.55 26.92 -14.36
CA GLY A 49 6.13 26.68 -14.19
C GLY A 49 5.53 25.92 -15.36
N ALA A 50 5.81 26.33 -16.59
CA ALA A 50 5.39 25.66 -17.81
C ALA A 50 5.85 24.20 -17.85
N TRP A 51 7.12 23.95 -17.53
CA TRP A 51 7.65 22.58 -17.46
C TRP A 51 6.97 21.73 -16.38
N MET A 52 6.73 22.28 -15.21
CA MET A 52 6.03 21.57 -14.12
C MET A 52 4.59 21.24 -14.51
N ILE A 53 3.89 22.16 -15.20
CA ILE A 53 2.53 21.91 -15.70
C ILE A 53 2.54 20.77 -16.73
N VAL A 54 3.43 20.82 -17.73
CA VAL A 54 3.55 19.75 -18.74
C VAL A 54 3.85 18.40 -18.10
N ARG A 55 4.77 18.37 -17.13
CA ARG A 55 5.09 17.16 -16.36
C ARG A 55 3.86 16.62 -15.62
N GLN A 56 3.09 17.51 -14.99
CA GLN A 56 1.87 17.13 -14.27
C GLN A 56 0.78 16.62 -15.22
N VAL A 57 0.58 17.26 -16.38
CA VAL A 57 -0.35 16.80 -17.42
C VAL A 57 0.01 15.39 -17.88
N LYS A 58 1.30 15.14 -18.17
CA LYS A 58 1.79 13.78 -18.50
C LYS A 58 1.49 12.78 -17.37
N GLY A 59 1.75 13.15 -16.12
CA GLY A 59 1.46 12.30 -14.95
C GLY A 59 -0.02 11.96 -14.84
N VAL A 60 -0.89 12.97 -14.90
CA VAL A 60 -2.35 12.80 -14.84
C VAL A 60 -2.85 11.93 -16.01
N PHE A 61 -2.34 12.13 -17.21
CA PHE A 61 -2.71 11.30 -18.37
C PHE A 61 -2.37 9.82 -18.14
N LEU A 62 -1.13 9.54 -17.71
CA LEU A 62 -0.69 8.16 -17.44
C LEU A 62 -1.47 7.53 -16.29
N GLU A 63 -1.67 8.26 -15.19
CA GLU A 63 -2.46 7.78 -14.05
C GLU A 63 -3.92 7.53 -14.45
N THR A 64 -4.52 8.43 -15.21
CA THR A 64 -5.89 8.24 -15.71
C THR A 64 -5.99 6.99 -16.60
N PHE A 65 -5.04 6.79 -17.49
CA PHE A 65 -5.05 5.65 -18.39
C PHE A 65 -4.85 4.33 -17.64
N TRP A 66 -3.81 4.23 -16.79
CA TRP A 66 -3.47 2.97 -16.11
C TRP A 66 -4.36 2.68 -14.90
N CYS A 67 -4.71 3.70 -14.13
CA CYS A 67 -5.46 3.52 -12.89
C CYS A 67 -6.96 3.54 -13.13
N PHE A 68 -7.49 4.68 -13.59
CA PHE A 68 -8.93 4.79 -13.84
C PHE A 68 -9.37 3.97 -15.05
N GLY A 69 -8.59 3.98 -16.13
CA GLY A 69 -8.85 3.14 -17.31
C GLY A 69 -8.85 1.66 -16.97
N GLY A 70 -7.86 1.21 -16.18
CA GLY A 70 -7.81 -0.17 -15.68
C GLY A 70 -9.01 -0.52 -14.80
N ALA A 71 -9.37 0.33 -13.85
CA ALA A 71 -10.56 0.13 -13.01
C ALA A 71 -11.85 0.10 -13.84
N TYR A 72 -11.99 1.00 -14.82
CA TYR A 72 -13.14 1.04 -15.72
C TYR A 72 -13.24 -0.19 -16.62
N MET A 73 -12.10 -0.70 -17.14
CA MET A 73 -12.07 -1.96 -17.89
C MET A 73 -12.54 -3.14 -17.05
N ILE A 74 -12.07 -3.27 -15.81
CA ILE A 74 -12.52 -4.30 -14.86
C ILE A 74 -14.04 -4.19 -14.63
N PHE A 75 -14.53 -2.97 -14.38
CA PHE A 75 -15.96 -2.72 -14.25
C PHE A 75 -16.74 -3.19 -15.48
N CYS A 76 -16.35 -2.77 -16.69
CA CYS A 76 -17.04 -3.14 -17.92
C CYS A 76 -17.05 -4.64 -18.20
N TRP A 77 -15.94 -5.33 -17.94
CA TRP A 77 -15.84 -6.78 -18.16
C TRP A 77 -16.73 -7.60 -17.23
N TYR A 78 -16.95 -7.11 -16.02
CA TYR A 78 -17.62 -7.89 -14.97
C TYR A 78 -18.95 -7.29 -14.48
N TYR A 79 -19.42 -6.24 -15.14
CA TYR A 79 -20.65 -5.52 -14.77
C TYR A 79 -21.87 -6.45 -14.56
N ASN A 80 -22.06 -7.45 -15.42
CA ASN A 80 -23.16 -8.41 -15.32
C ASN A 80 -22.74 -9.82 -14.84
N ASN A 81 -21.50 -10.00 -14.39
CA ASN A 81 -20.95 -11.30 -14.03
C ASN A 81 -19.86 -11.21 -12.94
N TRP A 82 -20.14 -10.44 -11.91
CA TRP A 82 -19.20 -10.18 -10.83
C TRP A 82 -18.85 -11.44 -10.01
N GLN A 83 -19.78 -12.42 -9.88
CA GLN A 83 -19.49 -13.70 -9.22
C GLN A 83 -18.38 -14.47 -9.94
N GLN A 84 -18.37 -14.44 -11.27
CA GLN A 84 -17.27 -15.00 -12.05
C GLN A 84 -15.96 -14.24 -11.78
N ALA A 85 -16.03 -12.91 -11.69
CA ALA A 85 -14.87 -12.08 -11.39
C ALA A 85 -14.25 -12.44 -10.03
N VAL A 86 -15.03 -12.58 -8.98
CA VAL A 86 -14.56 -13.01 -7.66
C VAL A 86 -13.87 -14.37 -7.74
N ARG A 87 -14.43 -15.33 -8.47
CA ARG A 87 -13.83 -16.66 -8.66
C ARG A 87 -12.50 -16.59 -9.42
N ILE A 88 -12.45 -15.81 -10.51
CA ILE A 88 -11.23 -15.63 -11.31
C ILE A 88 -10.15 -14.93 -10.47
N THR A 89 -10.54 -13.89 -9.72
CA THR A 89 -9.62 -13.19 -8.81
C THR A 89 -9.02 -14.15 -7.78
N THR A 90 -9.85 -15.01 -7.17
CA THR A 90 -9.35 -15.99 -6.20
C THR A 90 -8.36 -16.97 -6.82
N LYS A 91 -8.64 -17.46 -8.04
CA LYS A 91 -7.69 -18.31 -8.78
C LYS A 91 -6.41 -17.57 -9.13
N GLY A 92 -6.53 -16.31 -9.55
CA GLY A 92 -5.39 -15.43 -9.80
C GLY A 92 -4.53 -15.19 -8.55
N VAL A 93 -5.17 -14.99 -7.40
CA VAL A 93 -4.50 -14.90 -6.09
C VAL A 93 -3.71 -16.18 -5.81
N LEU A 94 -4.32 -17.36 -5.96
CA LEU A 94 -3.60 -18.63 -5.76
C LEU A 94 -2.42 -18.79 -6.70
N ALA A 95 -2.58 -18.46 -7.98
CA ALA A 95 -1.48 -18.52 -8.96
C ALA A 95 -0.35 -17.56 -8.58
N GLY A 96 -0.68 -16.32 -8.17
CA GLY A 96 0.30 -15.36 -7.67
C GLY A 96 1.01 -15.84 -6.39
N LEU A 97 0.27 -16.48 -5.49
CA LEU A 97 0.85 -17.03 -4.28
C LEU A 97 1.82 -18.18 -4.53
N VAL A 98 1.67 -18.95 -5.62
CA VAL A 98 2.69 -19.95 -6.00
C VAL A 98 4.05 -19.28 -6.24
N VAL A 99 4.08 -18.16 -6.95
CA VAL A 99 5.32 -17.40 -7.17
C VAL A 99 5.86 -16.85 -5.86
N VAL A 100 4.99 -16.23 -5.04
CA VAL A 100 5.37 -15.69 -3.73
C VAL A 100 5.94 -16.80 -2.84
N PHE A 101 5.31 -17.95 -2.77
CA PHE A 101 5.73 -19.07 -1.92
C PHE A 101 7.06 -19.67 -2.39
N THR A 102 7.24 -19.83 -3.70
CA THR A 102 8.49 -20.37 -4.26
C THR A 102 9.67 -19.46 -3.93
N TYR A 103 9.52 -18.15 -4.15
CA TYR A 103 10.59 -17.21 -3.84
C TYR A 103 10.83 -17.12 -2.31
N SER A 104 9.76 -17.03 -1.52
CA SER A 104 9.85 -16.96 -0.06
C SER A 104 10.48 -18.22 0.54
N ALA A 105 10.25 -19.40 -0.03
CA ALA A 105 10.90 -20.63 0.41
C ALA A 105 12.43 -20.53 0.28
N ILE A 106 12.93 -19.97 -0.82
CA ILE A 106 14.37 -19.77 -1.02
C ILE A 106 14.91 -18.78 0.03
N GLU A 107 14.19 -17.68 0.32
CA GLU A 107 14.56 -16.72 1.38
C GLU A 107 14.59 -17.39 2.76
N ILE A 108 13.63 -18.27 3.08
CA ILE A 108 13.57 -19.02 4.33
C ILE A 108 14.78 -19.94 4.47
N PHE A 109 15.16 -20.69 3.43
CA PHE A 109 16.37 -21.48 3.45
C PHE A 109 17.63 -20.63 3.61
N TYR A 110 17.67 -19.45 3.01
CA TYR A 110 18.75 -18.49 3.23
C TYR A 110 18.82 -18.03 4.70
N PHE A 111 17.68 -17.81 5.36
CA PHE A 111 17.65 -17.41 6.77
C PHE A 111 18.24 -18.49 7.70
N THR A 112 18.16 -19.76 7.32
CA THR A 112 18.81 -20.86 8.07
C THR A 112 20.31 -21.01 7.77
N GLY A 113 20.91 -20.12 6.96
CA GLY A 113 22.34 -20.13 6.64
C GLY A 113 22.70 -21.03 5.45
N ASN A 114 21.73 -21.45 4.64
CA ASN A 114 22.01 -22.28 3.47
C ASN A 114 22.71 -21.47 2.36
N GLU A 115 23.97 -21.78 2.07
CA GLU A 115 24.78 -21.10 1.05
C GLU A 115 24.25 -21.32 -0.39
N THR A 116 23.66 -22.48 -0.68
CA THR A 116 23.05 -22.74 -1.99
C THR A 116 21.86 -21.81 -2.22
N ALA A 117 21.00 -21.63 -1.21
CA ALA A 117 19.89 -20.69 -1.28
C ALA A 117 20.37 -19.25 -1.46
N LYS A 118 21.44 -18.86 -0.79
CA LYS A 118 22.09 -17.56 -0.96
C LYS A 118 22.56 -17.34 -2.40
N ASN A 119 23.28 -18.30 -2.96
CA ASN A 119 23.78 -18.21 -4.32
C ASN A 119 22.65 -18.14 -5.32
N LEU A 120 21.57 -18.92 -5.11
CA LEU A 120 20.38 -18.87 -5.94
C LEU A 120 19.71 -17.49 -5.87
N LEU A 121 19.54 -16.90 -4.67
CA LEU A 121 18.99 -15.56 -4.51
C LEU A 121 19.83 -14.50 -5.23
N VAL A 122 21.16 -14.58 -5.18
CA VAL A 122 22.04 -13.64 -5.91
C VAL A 122 21.75 -13.67 -7.40
N VAL A 123 21.50 -14.86 -7.97
CA VAL A 123 21.21 -15.03 -9.40
C VAL A 123 19.82 -14.52 -9.76
N ILE A 124 18.78 -14.84 -8.97
CA ILE A 124 17.39 -14.54 -9.33
C ILE A 124 16.94 -13.14 -8.91
N THR A 125 17.52 -12.56 -7.86
CA THR A 125 17.11 -11.25 -7.33
C THR A 125 17.09 -10.13 -8.37
N PRO A 126 18.06 -10.00 -9.30
CA PRO A 126 18.05 -8.93 -10.31
C PRO A 126 16.84 -8.96 -11.25
N TYR A 127 16.16 -10.10 -11.38
CA TYR A 127 14.96 -10.22 -12.21
C TYR A 127 13.68 -9.72 -11.51
N PHE A 128 13.70 -9.68 -10.17
CA PHE A 128 12.54 -9.27 -9.36
C PHE A 128 12.75 -7.91 -8.68
N HIS A 129 13.98 -7.53 -8.41
CA HIS A 129 14.29 -6.34 -7.61
C HIS A 129 15.32 -5.46 -8.30
N SER A 130 15.15 -4.14 -8.15
CA SER A 130 16.19 -3.20 -8.55
C SER A 130 17.43 -3.37 -7.68
N VAL A 131 18.56 -3.64 -8.29
CA VAL A 131 19.85 -3.77 -7.64
C VAL A 131 20.65 -2.51 -7.95
N LYS A 132 21.10 -1.79 -6.93
CA LYS A 132 21.99 -0.64 -7.11
C LYS A 132 23.45 -1.11 -7.09
N ASN A 133 24.22 -0.62 -8.04
CA ASN A 133 25.64 -0.96 -8.17
C ASN A 133 26.54 -0.26 -7.12
N ASP A 134 25.98 0.63 -6.30
CA ASP A 134 26.71 1.35 -5.25
C ASP A 134 26.92 0.55 -3.95
N GLY A 135 26.53 -0.72 -3.94
CA GLY A 135 26.70 -1.63 -2.80
C GLY A 135 25.75 -1.38 -1.63
N THR A 136 24.87 -0.36 -1.70
CA THR A 136 23.95 -0.03 -0.59
C THR A 136 22.68 -0.88 -0.59
N TRP A 137 22.35 -1.51 -1.71
CA TRP A 137 21.17 -2.36 -1.91
C TRP A 137 21.60 -3.74 -2.43
N TRP A 138 22.17 -4.49 -1.53
CA TRP A 138 22.70 -5.78 -1.93
C TRP A 138 21.66 -6.90 -1.75
N PRO A 139 21.47 -7.76 -2.76
CA PRO A 139 20.84 -9.03 -2.52
C PRO A 139 21.67 -9.83 -1.51
N PRO A 140 21.06 -10.74 -0.74
CA PRO A 140 19.73 -11.24 -1.04
C PRO A 140 18.61 -10.47 -0.36
N LEU A 141 18.87 -9.62 0.62
CA LEU A 141 17.82 -8.98 1.43
C LEU A 141 17.99 -7.46 1.47
N LEU A 142 16.85 -6.75 1.39
CA LEU A 142 16.80 -5.31 1.64
C LEU A 142 17.09 -5.00 3.12
N TRP A 143 16.48 -5.76 4.03
CA TRP A 143 16.64 -5.66 5.46
C TRP A 143 17.03 -7.00 6.05
N ARG A 144 18.03 -7.00 6.94
CA ARG A 144 18.53 -8.24 7.55
C ARG A 144 17.43 -8.95 8.33
N GLY A 145 17.17 -10.20 8.01
CA GLY A 145 16.22 -11.05 8.71
C GLY A 145 14.74 -10.67 8.50
N GLN A 146 14.40 -9.96 7.42
CA GLN A 146 13.03 -9.66 7.03
C GLN A 146 12.71 -10.27 5.67
N LEU A 147 11.66 -11.07 5.62
CA LEU A 147 11.16 -11.66 4.39
C LEU A 147 10.48 -10.58 3.53
N ARG A 148 10.82 -10.51 2.25
CA ARG A 148 10.15 -9.61 1.29
C ARG A 148 9.56 -10.32 0.08
N SER A 149 10.00 -11.55 -0.19
CA SER A 149 9.61 -12.29 -1.38
C SER A 149 9.91 -11.51 -2.67
N VAL A 150 9.02 -11.56 -3.65
CA VAL A 150 9.14 -10.84 -4.94
C VAL A 150 8.80 -9.35 -4.85
N PHE A 151 8.46 -8.85 -3.69
CA PHE A 151 8.09 -7.45 -3.49
C PHE A 151 9.30 -6.57 -3.21
N ALA A 152 9.23 -5.30 -3.61
CA ALA A 152 10.32 -4.34 -3.41
C ALA A 152 10.67 -4.17 -1.92
N GLU A 153 9.65 -4.19 -1.05
CA GLU A 153 9.80 -4.06 0.40
C GLU A 153 8.88 -5.05 1.14
N PRO A 154 9.23 -5.44 2.38
CA PRO A 154 8.39 -6.30 3.21
C PRO A 154 6.97 -5.75 3.45
N SER A 155 6.80 -4.43 3.52
CA SER A 155 5.51 -3.76 3.67
C SER A 155 4.57 -4.02 2.48
N TYR A 156 5.10 -4.08 1.26
CA TYR A 156 4.30 -4.38 0.07
C TYR A 156 3.77 -5.81 0.02
N LEU A 157 4.51 -6.77 0.60
CA LEU A 157 3.96 -8.11 0.82
C LEU A 157 2.73 -8.05 1.74
N GLY A 158 2.75 -7.19 2.76
CA GLY A 158 1.61 -6.96 3.64
C GLY A 158 0.42 -6.30 2.93
N ILE A 159 0.66 -5.31 2.06
CA ILE A 159 -0.39 -4.67 1.25
C ILE A 159 -1.02 -5.67 0.27
N TYR A 160 -0.18 -6.51 -0.36
CA TYR A 160 -0.70 -7.61 -1.18
C TYR A 160 -1.48 -8.62 -0.33
N GLY A 161 -1.08 -8.85 0.94
CA GLY A 161 -1.81 -9.65 1.90
C GLY A 161 -3.20 -9.10 2.17
N ALA A 162 -3.31 -7.79 2.39
CA ALA A 162 -4.60 -7.12 2.57
C ALA A 162 -5.54 -7.25 1.35
N PHE A 163 -4.98 -7.41 0.16
CA PHE A 163 -5.76 -7.77 -1.01
C PHE A 163 -6.12 -9.26 -1.05
N ALA A 164 -5.16 -10.15 -0.84
CA ALA A 164 -5.26 -11.56 -1.17
C ALA A 164 -5.97 -12.41 -0.09
N ILE A 165 -5.71 -12.15 1.18
CA ILE A 165 -6.20 -12.97 2.31
C ILE A 165 -7.73 -13.02 2.38
N PRO A 166 -8.49 -11.94 2.25
CA PRO A 166 -9.93 -12.00 2.29
C PRO A 166 -10.53 -12.87 1.18
N PHE A 167 -9.93 -12.94 -0.01
CA PHE A 167 -10.37 -13.85 -1.08
C PHE A 167 -10.12 -15.33 -0.72
N LEU A 168 -9.02 -15.64 -0.02
CA LEU A 168 -8.78 -16.99 0.50
C LEU A 168 -9.79 -17.36 1.59
N TRP A 169 -10.08 -16.44 2.52
CA TRP A 169 -11.09 -16.64 3.55
C TRP A 169 -12.47 -16.84 2.96
N ASN A 170 -12.83 -16.04 1.94
CA ASN A 170 -14.08 -16.18 1.24
C ASN A 170 -14.26 -17.59 0.67
N SER A 171 -13.25 -18.10 -0.02
CA SER A 171 -13.31 -19.43 -0.61
C SER A 171 -13.33 -20.55 0.43
N PHE A 172 -12.68 -20.37 1.58
CA PHE A 172 -12.72 -21.31 2.70
C PHE A 172 -14.08 -21.29 3.40
N ILE A 173 -14.68 -20.10 3.60
CA ILE A 173 -15.97 -19.93 4.27
C ILE A 173 -17.12 -20.24 3.33
N ASN A 174 -17.05 -19.84 2.09
CA ASN A 174 -18.10 -20.00 1.10
C ASN A 174 -18.07 -21.43 0.57
N MET A 175 -18.77 -22.35 1.21
CA MET A 175 -18.79 -23.78 0.87
C MET A 175 -19.43 -24.09 -0.49
N ARG A 176 -19.11 -23.35 -1.54
CA ARG A 176 -19.32 -23.88 -2.88
C ARG A 176 -18.57 -25.21 -2.92
N LYS A 177 -19.21 -26.27 -3.46
CA LYS A 177 -18.69 -27.65 -3.58
C LYS A 177 -17.33 -27.69 -4.31
N ASP A 178 -16.34 -27.04 -3.74
CA ASP A 178 -15.03 -26.94 -4.30
C ASP A 178 -14.12 -27.91 -3.52
N ASN A 179 -13.62 -28.93 -4.19
CA ASN A 179 -12.68 -29.88 -3.61
C ASN A 179 -11.38 -29.22 -3.13
N TYR A 180 -11.18 -27.93 -3.47
CA TYR A 180 -9.98 -27.16 -3.17
C TYR A 180 -10.04 -26.34 -1.87
N LYS A 181 -11.10 -26.46 -1.05
CA LYS A 181 -11.22 -25.67 0.20
C LYS A 181 -10.02 -25.79 1.15
N TYR A 182 -9.43 -26.99 1.23
CA TYR A 182 -8.24 -27.22 2.04
C TYR A 182 -7.00 -26.54 1.46
N LEU A 183 -6.91 -26.43 0.12
CA LEU A 183 -5.84 -25.70 -0.55
C LEU A 183 -5.89 -24.21 -0.18
N TYR A 184 -7.07 -23.60 -0.16
CA TYR A 184 -7.23 -22.20 0.27
C TYR A 184 -6.85 -22.01 1.73
N CYS A 185 -7.20 -22.97 2.61
CA CYS A 185 -6.81 -22.92 4.02
C CYS A 185 -5.27 -23.04 4.18
N ILE A 186 -4.65 -23.97 3.49
CA ILE A 186 -3.18 -24.15 3.52
C ILE A 186 -2.49 -22.89 2.97
N ALA A 187 -2.95 -22.37 1.83
CA ALA A 187 -2.41 -21.15 1.23
C ALA A 187 -2.53 -19.97 2.20
N PHE A 188 -3.67 -19.82 2.88
CA PHE A 188 -3.87 -18.79 3.89
C PHE A 188 -2.90 -18.95 5.07
N ILE A 189 -2.74 -20.14 5.64
CA ILE A 189 -1.84 -20.39 6.78
C ILE A 189 -0.40 -20.07 6.40
N LEU A 190 0.08 -20.57 5.26
CA LEU A 190 1.43 -20.30 4.76
C LEU A 190 1.65 -18.82 4.48
N PHE A 191 0.66 -18.17 3.88
CA PHE A 191 0.79 -16.75 3.58
C PHE A 191 0.79 -15.89 4.86
N SER A 192 -0.05 -16.22 5.84
CA SER A 192 -0.03 -15.57 7.15
C SER A 192 1.32 -15.76 7.87
N PHE A 193 1.89 -16.97 7.81
CA PHE A 193 3.22 -17.24 8.32
C PHE A 193 4.27 -16.32 7.66
N PHE A 194 4.22 -16.12 6.34
CA PHE A 194 5.14 -15.21 5.65
C PHE A 194 4.93 -13.75 6.03
N ILE A 195 3.67 -13.31 6.22
CA ILE A 195 3.38 -11.96 6.72
C ILE A 195 4.09 -11.70 8.05
N PHE A 196 4.06 -12.65 8.97
CA PHE A 196 4.77 -12.51 10.26
C PHE A 196 6.29 -12.56 10.11
N LEU A 197 6.83 -13.31 9.14
CA LEU A 197 8.26 -13.32 8.82
C LEU A 197 8.76 -12.01 8.18
N THR A 198 7.88 -11.18 7.62
CA THR A 198 8.29 -9.85 7.12
C THR A 198 8.84 -8.96 8.22
N LYS A 199 8.38 -9.15 9.47
CA LYS A 199 8.62 -8.21 10.58
C LYS A 199 8.27 -6.77 10.22
N ALA A 200 7.47 -6.57 9.18
CA ALA A 200 7.03 -5.26 8.77
C ALA A 200 5.78 -4.86 9.56
N ARG A 201 5.89 -3.78 10.31
CA ARG A 201 4.80 -3.27 11.16
C ARG A 201 3.52 -3.01 10.37
N THR A 202 3.65 -2.44 9.17
CA THR A 202 2.52 -2.20 8.28
C THR A 202 1.82 -3.50 7.88
N ALA A 203 2.59 -4.56 7.54
CA ALA A 203 2.03 -5.85 7.16
C ALA A 203 1.22 -6.49 8.30
N VAL A 204 1.78 -6.47 9.51
CA VAL A 204 1.13 -7.01 10.70
C VAL A 204 -0.11 -6.18 11.10
N ALA A 205 -0.02 -4.85 11.00
CA ALA A 205 -1.14 -3.96 11.30
C ALA A 205 -2.32 -4.13 10.32
N LEU A 206 -2.03 -4.26 9.03
CA LEU A 206 -3.05 -4.53 8.01
C LEU A 206 -3.74 -5.88 8.26
N PHE A 207 -2.96 -6.93 8.49
CA PHE A 207 -3.51 -8.24 8.80
C PHE A 207 -4.37 -8.25 10.07
N ALA A 208 -3.92 -7.57 11.13
CA ALA A 208 -4.69 -7.41 12.36
C ALA A 208 -5.99 -6.62 12.14
N SER A 209 -5.96 -5.57 11.31
CA SER A 209 -7.15 -4.78 10.97
C SER A 209 -8.19 -5.60 10.21
N GLU A 210 -7.77 -6.50 9.33
CA GLU A 210 -8.66 -7.42 8.61
C GLU A 210 -9.28 -8.46 9.53
N LEU A 211 -8.52 -9.04 10.45
CA LEU A 211 -9.05 -9.93 11.48
C LEU A 211 -10.07 -9.20 12.36
N PHE A 212 -9.80 -7.95 12.71
CA PHE A 212 -10.74 -7.12 13.46
C PHE A 212 -12.03 -6.86 12.68
N LEU A 213 -11.95 -6.52 11.40
CA LEU A 213 -13.13 -6.37 10.54
C LEU A 213 -13.91 -7.69 10.42
N LEU A 214 -13.22 -8.82 10.30
CA LEU A 214 -13.86 -10.14 10.26
C LEU A 214 -14.64 -10.42 11.56
N ILE A 215 -14.10 -10.05 12.71
CA ILE A 215 -14.80 -10.16 14.01
C ILE A 215 -16.05 -9.28 14.02
N ILE A 216 -15.94 -8.03 13.57
CA ILE A 216 -17.09 -7.11 13.48
C ILE A 216 -18.20 -7.71 12.62
N PHE A 217 -17.87 -8.21 11.42
CA PHE A 217 -18.87 -8.86 10.56
C PHE A 217 -19.43 -10.14 11.18
N THR A 218 -18.65 -10.90 11.93
CA THR A 218 -19.12 -12.08 12.65
C THR A 218 -20.16 -11.74 13.70
N ILE A 219 -19.92 -10.68 14.48
CA ILE A 219 -20.87 -10.17 15.47
C ILE A 219 -22.14 -9.63 14.79
N TYR A 220 -21.96 -8.94 13.67
CA TYR A 220 -23.06 -8.36 12.90
C TYR A 220 -23.98 -9.42 12.31
N LEU A 221 -23.43 -10.47 11.68
CA LEU A 221 -24.19 -11.53 11.02
C LEU A 221 -24.94 -12.44 12.01
N ARG A 222 -24.38 -12.69 13.19
CA ARG A 222 -24.90 -13.63 14.21
C ARG A 222 -25.16 -15.05 13.70
N GLU A 223 -24.51 -15.46 12.62
CA GLU A 223 -24.64 -16.78 12.02
C GLU A 223 -23.71 -17.80 12.68
N LYS A 224 -24.24 -18.90 13.25
CA LYS A 224 -23.42 -19.91 13.94
C LYS A 224 -22.35 -20.54 13.05
N LEU A 225 -22.64 -20.74 11.77
CA LEU A 225 -21.70 -21.35 10.83
C LEU A 225 -20.57 -20.38 10.50
N PHE A 226 -20.89 -19.11 10.25
CA PHE A 226 -19.90 -18.07 10.01
C PHE A 226 -18.98 -17.90 11.24
N PHE A 227 -19.56 -17.88 12.44
CA PHE A 227 -18.82 -17.81 13.70
C PHE A 227 -17.79 -18.96 13.83
N LYS A 228 -18.25 -20.23 13.62
CA LYS A 228 -17.35 -21.40 13.71
C LYS A 228 -16.17 -21.29 12.75
N ARG A 229 -16.39 -20.79 11.52
CA ARG A 229 -15.34 -20.65 10.50
C ARG A 229 -14.42 -19.48 10.79
N THR A 230 -14.96 -18.36 11.28
CA THR A 230 -14.13 -17.25 11.79
C THR A 230 -13.23 -17.73 12.91
N LEU A 231 -13.74 -18.53 13.85
CA LEU A 231 -12.92 -19.11 14.91
C LEU A 231 -11.79 -19.99 14.34
N THR A 232 -12.07 -20.79 13.31
CA THR A 232 -11.03 -21.56 12.61
C THR A 232 -9.96 -20.65 12.01
N ILE A 233 -10.36 -19.57 11.34
CA ILE A 233 -9.40 -18.57 10.78
C ILE A 233 -8.54 -17.98 11.90
N MET A 234 -9.14 -17.61 13.03
CA MET A 234 -8.40 -17.05 14.17
C MET A 234 -7.37 -18.06 14.73
N ILE A 235 -7.77 -19.33 14.88
CA ILE A 235 -6.87 -20.40 15.33
C ILE A 235 -5.72 -20.59 14.33
N CYS A 236 -6.02 -20.66 13.02
CA CYS A 236 -5.01 -20.80 11.98
C CYS A 236 -4.04 -19.59 11.95
N SER A 237 -4.55 -18.39 12.14
CA SER A 237 -3.73 -17.16 12.23
C SER A 237 -2.80 -17.20 13.44
N THR A 238 -3.32 -17.66 14.57
CA THR A 238 -2.53 -17.83 15.81
C THR A 238 -1.43 -18.88 15.62
N LEU A 239 -1.74 -20.01 15.01
CA LEU A 239 -0.75 -21.05 14.71
C LEU A 239 0.33 -20.55 13.75
N ALA A 240 -0.06 -19.79 12.70
CA ALA A 240 0.88 -19.17 11.78
C ALA A 240 1.81 -18.17 12.49
N PHE A 241 1.26 -17.36 13.40
CA PHE A 241 2.04 -16.44 14.24
C PHE A 241 3.04 -17.18 15.13
N TRP A 242 2.59 -18.22 15.84
CA TRP A 242 3.46 -19.00 16.72
C TRP A 242 4.56 -19.72 15.94
N GLY A 243 4.22 -20.29 14.78
CA GLY A 243 5.20 -20.91 13.88
C GLY A 243 6.26 -19.92 13.40
N ALA A 244 5.84 -18.71 12.99
CA ALA A 244 6.75 -17.64 12.55
C ALA A 244 7.64 -17.17 13.70
N ASN A 245 7.08 -16.94 14.89
CA ASN A 245 7.83 -16.54 16.08
C ASN A 245 8.85 -17.60 16.50
N TYR A 246 8.47 -18.88 16.48
CA TYR A 246 9.38 -19.99 16.73
C TYR A 246 10.52 -20.01 15.70
N PHE A 247 10.20 -19.90 14.41
CA PHE A 247 11.20 -19.88 13.34
C PHE A 247 12.19 -18.71 13.49
N ILE A 248 11.68 -17.50 13.77
CA ILE A 248 12.50 -16.29 13.95
C ILE A 248 13.51 -16.48 15.09
N ASN A 249 13.08 -17.06 16.19
CA ASN A 249 13.91 -17.12 17.40
C ASN A 249 14.86 -18.34 17.43
N ASN A 250 14.50 -19.43 16.76
CA ASN A 250 15.25 -20.69 16.90
C ASN A 250 15.92 -21.15 15.60
N CYS A 251 15.42 -20.73 14.42
CA CYS A 251 15.93 -21.24 13.14
C CYS A 251 16.73 -20.21 12.35
N MET A 252 16.54 -18.90 12.63
CA MET A 252 17.26 -17.86 11.89
C MET A 252 18.65 -17.63 12.46
N MET A 253 19.69 -17.83 11.66
CA MET A 253 21.09 -17.58 12.06
C MET A 253 21.41 -16.10 12.36
N THR A 254 20.50 -15.19 12.03
CA THR A 254 20.73 -13.74 12.16
C THR A 254 20.31 -13.17 13.51
N THR A 255 19.71 -13.96 14.38
CA THR A 255 19.25 -13.50 15.70
C THR A 255 20.25 -13.97 16.77
N ASN A 256 21.07 -13.03 17.28
CA ASN A 256 21.85 -13.22 18.50
C ASN A 256 20.92 -13.18 19.73
N ILE A 257 19.95 -14.08 19.82
CA ILE A 257 19.14 -14.24 21.03
C ILE A 257 19.72 -15.42 21.80
N ALA A 258 20.04 -15.18 23.07
CA ALA A 258 20.49 -16.22 23.96
C ALA A 258 19.52 -17.42 23.90
N ALA A 259 20.02 -18.57 23.47
CA ALA A 259 19.26 -19.80 23.45
C ALA A 259 18.74 -20.07 24.86
N GLY A 260 17.41 -20.08 25.04
CA GLY A 260 16.80 -20.35 26.34
C GLY A 260 15.81 -19.34 26.88
N SER A 261 15.46 -18.26 26.09
CA SER A 261 14.39 -17.35 26.51
C SER A 261 13.00 -18.03 26.39
N ASP A 262 12.20 -17.87 27.45
CA ASP A 262 10.83 -18.38 27.51
C ASP A 262 9.98 -17.87 26.29
N LEU A 263 9.13 -18.75 25.78
CA LEU A 263 8.26 -18.46 24.61
C LEU A 263 7.37 -17.23 24.85
N ILE A 264 6.95 -16.98 26.10
CA ILE A 264 6.19 -15.80 26.50
C ILE A 264 7.05 -14.53 26.34
N ALA A 265 8.31 -14.58 26.76
CA ALA A 265 9.23 -13.44 26.61
C ALA A 265 9.52 -13.13 25.14
N GLN A 266 9.66 -14.17 24.29
CA GLN A 266 9.82 -14.03 22.84
C GLN A 266 8.57 -13.41 22.18
N THR A 267 7.39 -13.85 22.59
CA THR A 267 6.11 -13.32 22.12
C THR A 267 5.94 -11.86 22.52
N ASN A 268 6.21 -11.53 23.78
CA ASN A 268 6.15 -10.16 24.29
C ASN A 268 7.13 -9.24 23.55
N LYS A 269 8.33 -9.73 23.23
CA LYS A 269 9.31 -9.00 22.44
C LYS A 269 8.80 -8.73 21.03
N TYR A 270 8.24 -9.73 20.35
CA TYR A 270 7.66 -9.55 19.01
C TYR A 270 6.52 -8.52 19.02
N PHE A 271 5.61 -8.60 20.01
CA PHE A 271 4.53 -7.63 20.17
C PHE A 271 5.06 -6.23 20.46
N SER A 272 6.02 -6.09 21.34
CA SER A 272 6.67 -4.82 21.66
C SER A 272 7.33 -4.19 20.42
N GLU A 273 8.07 -4.97 19.65
CA GLU A 273 8.78 -4.49 18.45
C GLU A 273 7.85 -4.19 17.27
N ASN A 274 6.76 -4.91 17.09
CA ASN A 274 5.91 -4.78 15.90
C ASN A 274 4.55 -4.12 16.13
N PHE A 275 3.99 -4.17 17.34
CA PHE A 275 2.72 -3.52 17.66
C PHE A 275 2.89 -2.29 18.57
N ALA A 276 3.52 -2.44 19.73
CA ALA A 276 3.69 -1.30 20.65
C ALA A 276 4.56 -0.21 20.02
N SER A 277 5.54 -0.61 19.20
CA SER A 277 6.40 0.32 18.46
C SER A 277 5.66 1.08 17.35
N LEU A 278 4.49 0.63 16.86
CA LEU A 278 3.66 1.42 15.93
C LEU A 278 3.25 2.77 16.53
N ALA A 279 2.93 2.78 17.82
CA ALA A 279 2.60 4.00 18.55
C ALA A 279 3.83 4.78 19.06
N SER A 280 5.04 4.17 18.97
CA SER A 280 6.27 4.80 19.46
C SER A 280 6.85 5.78 18.44
N THR A 281 6.98 7.04 18.82
CA THR A 281 7.68 8.07 18.04
C THR A 281 9.20 8.05 18.24
N ASN A 282 9.70 7.23 19.16
CA ASN A 282 11.13 7.14 19.48
C ASN A 282 11.90 6.25 18.49
N GLU A 283 11.22 5.35 17.79
CA GLU A 283 11.79 4.53 16.75
C GLU A 283 12.21 5.37 15.55
N ARG A 284 13.42 5.12 15.01
CA ARG A 284 14.01 5.90 13.92
C ARG A 284 13.06 6.09 12.74
N SER A 285 12.56 5.00 12.17
CA SER A 285 11.70 5.01 10.99
C SER A 285 10.29 5.53 11.28
N ASN A 286 9.69 5.18 12.42
CA ASN A 286 8.37 5.69 12.80
C ASN A 286 8.41 7.18 13.13
N GLY A 287 9.45 7.61 13.86
CA GLY A 287 9.66 9.02 14.17
C GLY A 287 9.80 9.86 12.90
N ALA A 288 10.49 9.34 11.88
CA ALA A 288 10.60 9.98 10.58
C ALA A 288 9.25 10.07 9.87
N ARG A 289 8.52 8.94 9.74
CA ARG A 289 7.18 8.88 9.10
C ARG A 289 6.20 9.83 9.77
N TYR A 290 6.08 9.73 11.09
CA TYR A 290 5.18 10.58 11.87
C TYR A 290 5.51 12.08 11.72
N SER A 291 6.80 12.43 11.71
CA SER A 291 7.23 13.83 11.55
C SER A 291 6.87 14.39 10.17
N ILE A 292 7.03 13.59 9.11
CA ILE A 292 6.62 13.99 7.75
C ILE A 292 5.10 14.11 7.65
N MET A 293 4.34 13.14 8.19
CA MET A 293 2.88 13.19 8.17
C MET A 293 2.34 14.40 8.94
N LEU A 294 2.95 14.75 10.07
CA LEU A 294 2.59 15.97 10.81
C LEU A 294 2.92 17.24 10.04
N ALA A 295 4.09 17.28 9.36
CA ALA A 295 4.43 18.39 8.50
C ALA A 295 3.42 18.55 7.35
N ASP A 296 3.06 17.44 6.68
CA ASP A 296 2.03 17.44 5.63
C ASP A 296 0.67 17.94 6.15
N LEU A 297 0.24 17.49 7.33
CA LEU A 297 -1.00 17.97 7.94
C LEU A 297 -0.97 19.48 8.22
N LYS A 298 0.14 20.00 8.77
CA LYS A 298 0.28 21.44 9.05
C LYS A 298 0.29 22.26 7.75
N ILE A 299 1.01 21.79 6.70
CA ILE A 299 1.01 22.42 5.39
C ILE A 299 -0.43 22.50 4.84
N GLY A 300 -1.20 21.41 4.96
CA GLY A 300 -2.59 21.37 4.52
C GLY A 300 -3.50 22.29 5.34
N LEU A 301 -3.29 22.39 6.67
CA LEU A 301 -4.06 23.30 7.54
C LEU A 301 -3.79 24.77 7.22
N ASP A 302 -2.56 25.14 6.86
CA ASP A 302 -2.23 26.51 6.45
C ASP A 302 -2.69 26.83 5.03
N ASN A 303 -2.95 25.79 4.20
CA ASN A 303 -3.43 25.92 2.83
C ASN A 303 -4.69 25.02 2.60
N PRO A 304 -5.81 25.25 3.31
CA PRO A 304 -6.85 24.24 3.46
C PRO A 304 -7.66 23.96 2.20
N VAL A 305 -7.84 24.91 1.30
CA VAL A 305 -8.77 24.75 0.17
C VAL A 305 -8.14 23.96 -0.99
N LEU A 306 -6.97 24.39 -1.48
CA LEU A 306 -6.31 23.84 -2.67
C LEU A 306 -4.92 23.24 -2.36
N GLY A 307 -4.44 23.34 -1.13
CA GLY A 307 -3.10 22.94 -0.78
C GLY A 307 -2.02 23.83 -1.41
N VAL A 308 -0.77 23.38 -1.29
CA VAL A 308 0.39 24.11 -1.83
C VAL A 308 0.71 23.80 -3.30
N GLY A 309 -0.03 22.90 -3.92
CA GLY A 309 0.20 22.43 -5.29
C GLY A 309 0.91 21.08 -5.37
N SER A 310 0.49 20.28 -6.35
CA SER A 310 1.06 18.94 -6.57
C SER A 310 2.57 18.99 -6.82
N ASN A 311 3.32 18.16 -6.11
CA ASN A 311 4.79 18.07 -6.13
C ASN A 311 5.55 19.32 -5.59
N LEU A 312 4.88 20.34 -5.05
CA LEU A 312 5.54 21.51 -4.46
C LEU A 312 5.82 21.36 -2.95
N ARG A 313 5.16 20.43 -2.27
CA ARG A 313 5.23 20.25 -0.82
C ARG A 313 6.65 20.05 -0.26
N ASN A 314 7.55 19.48 -1.06
CA ASN A 314 8.91 19.13 -0.60
C ASN A 314 9.73 20.32 -0.10
N ALA A 315 9.51 21.52 -0.62
CA ALA A 315 10.17 22.72 -0.18
C ALA A 315 9.59 23.25 1.16
N TYR A 316 8.32 22.97 1.41
CA TYR A 316 7.65 23.40 2.64
C TYR A 316 8.00 22.52 3.83
N ILE A 317 8.19 21.21 3.64
CA ILE A 317 8.40 20.24 4.72
C ILE A 317 9.45 20.68 5.75
N PRO A 318 10.66 21.14 5.40
CA PRO A 318 11.67 21.54 6.39
C PRO A 318 11.19 22.59 7.40
N HIS A 319 10.29 23.48 6.98
CA HIS A 319 9.76 24.56 7.82
C HIS A 319 8.64 24.10 8.76
N TYR A 320 7.98 22.98 8.44
CA TYR A 320 6.85 22.42 9.19
C TYR A 320 7.21 21.21 10.05
N LEU A 321 8.47 20.77 9.98
CA LEU A 321 8.93 19.63 10.77
C LEU A 321 8.88 19.94 12.26
N PRO A 322 8.34 19.03 13.09
CA PRO A 322 8.42 19.16 14.54
C PRO A 322 9.90 19.01 15.00
N ASP A 323 10.25 19.58 16.17
CA ASP A 323 11.63 19.56 16.73
C ASP A 323 12.21 18.15 16.81
N ARG A 324 11.37 17.16 17.18
CA ARG A 324 11.78 15.74 17.18
C ARG A 324 12.12 15.22 15.79
N GLY A 325 11.36 15.65 14.78
CA GLY A 325 11.60 15.28 13.38
C GLY A 325 12.94 15.83 12.88
N GLN A 326 13.26 17.07 13.21
CA GLN A 326 14.53 17.68 12.82
C GLN A 326 15.75 16.94 13.41
N LYS A 327 15.60 16.31 14.57
CA LYS A 327 16.64 15.51 15.23
C LYS A 327 16.78 14.10 14.67
N ASN A 328 15.76 13.59 13.95
CA ASN A 328 15.74 12.23 13.41
C ASN A 328 16.79 12.06 12.30
N SER A 329 17.53 10.95 12.34
CA SER A 329 18.64 10.69 11.40
C SER A 329 18.19 10.48 9.96
N GLU A 330 17.02 9.86 9.72
CA GLU A 330 16.48 9.68 8.37
C GLU A 330 16.01 11.01 7.79
N VAL A 331 15.32 11.82 8.59
CA VAL A 331 14.87 13.16 8.19
C VAL A 331 16.07 14.05 7.86
N LYS A 332 17.12 14.00 8.69
CA LYS A 332 18.40 14.72 8.41
C LYS A 332 19.01 14.28 7.09
N MET A 333 19.00 12.99 6.79
CA MET A 333 19.50 12.47 5.51
C MET A 333 18.68 13.00 4.33
N TRP A 334 17.34 13.06 4.44
CA TRP A 334 16.49 13.61 3.39
C TRP A 334 16.73 15.12 3.19
N ILE A 335 16.87 15.89 4.28
CA ILE A 335 17.22 17.32 4.22
C ILE A 335 18.59 17.50 3.53
N LYS A 336 19.58 16.69 3.90
CA LYS A 336 20.91 16.72 3.27
C LYS A 336 20.80 16.42 1.77
N ASN A 337 20.10 15.35 1.39
CA ASN A 337 19.88 15.01 -0.02
C ASN A 337 19.16 16.13 -0.79
N GLN A 338 18.21 16.80 -0.16
CA GLN A 338 17.50 17.92 -0.78
C GLN A 338 18.45 19.11 -1.03
N ARG A 339 19.34 19.42 -0.09
CA ARG A 339 20.36 20.48 -0.23
C ARG A 339 21.40 20.14 -1.30
N GLU A 340 21.86 18.89 -1.36
CA GLU A 340 22.92 18.46 -2.28
C GLU A 340 22.40 18.22 -3.71
N LYS A 341 21.21 17.69 -3.87
CA LYS A 341 20.63 17.28 -5.17
C LYS A 341 19.58 18.25 -5.70
N GLY A 342 19.07 19.15 -4.85
CA GLY A 342 18.03 20.11 -5.16
C GLY A 342 16.61 19.62 -4.89
N VAL A 343 15.71 20.58 -4.62
CA VAL A 343 14.31 20.36 -4.17
C VAL A 343 13.46 19.59 -5.20
N LEU A 344 13.69 19.83 -6.49
CA LEU A 344 12.93 19.17 -7.56
C LEU A 344 13.46 17.77 -7.91
N ARG A 345 14.69 17.46 -7.54
CA ARG A 345 15.35 16.19 -7.84
C ARG A 345 15.34 15.22 -6.67
N SER A 346 15.42 15.74 -5.45
CA SER A 346 15.40 14.95 -4.23
C SER A 346 14.45 15.60 -3.24
N GLY A 347 13.42 14.89 -2.86
CA GLY A 347 12.42 15.34 -1.91
C GLY A 347 12.24 14.37 -0.76
N PHE A 348 11.21 14.62 0.00
CA PHE A 348 10.78 13.74 1.07
C PHE A 348 9.87 12.64 0.52
N PRO A 349 9.98 11.40 1.01
CA PRO A 349 9.14 10.30 0.55
C PRO A 349 7.65 10.59 0.84
N ARG A 350 6.79 10.00 0.03
CA ARG A 350 5.34 10.01 0.25
C ARG A 350 5.01 8.87 1.21
N LEU A 351 4.91 9.16 2.49
CA LEU A 351 4.73 8.18 3.57
C LEU A 351 3.29 8.00 4.02
N GLY A 352 2.35 8.65 3.36
CA GLY A 352 0.92 8.51 3.57
C GLY A 352 0.16 9.22 2.47
N GLU A 353 -0.71 8.52 1.75
CA GLU A 353 -1.48 9.10 0.64
C GLU A 353 -2.35 10.26 1.13
N TYR A 354 -3.02 10.08 2.26
CA TYR A 354 -4.04 11.02 2.74
C TYR A 354 -3.45 12.37 3.18
N THR A 355 -2.36 12.33 3.95
CA THR A 355 -1.70 13.55 4.42
C THR A 355 -1.03 14.31 3.28
N VAL A 356 -0.41 13.60 2.34
CA VAL A 356 0.18 14.19 1.14
C VAL A 356 -0.88 14.83 0.26
N ARG A 357 -2.02 14.17 0.03
CA ARG A 357 -3.14 14.75 -0.75
C ARG A 357 -3.69 16.00 -0.09
N PHE A 358 -3.82 16.00 1.23
CA PHE A 358 -4.27 17.16 1.96
C PHE A 358 -3.26 18.32 1.87
N ALA A 359 -1.95 18.05 2.02
CA ALA A 359 -0.92 19.08 1.85
C ALA A 359 -0.88 19.66 0.44
N GLU A 360 -0.90 18.79 -0.58
CA GLU A 360 -0.73 19.21 -1.98
C GLU A 360 -2.00 19.78 -2.61
N ASN A 361 -3.19 19.28 -2.25
CA ASN A 361 -4.44 19.58 -2.96
C ASN A 361 -5.55 20.09 -2.02
N GLY A 362 -5.26 20.28 -0.74
CA GLY A 362 -6.22 20.74 0.26
C GLY A 362 -7.39 19.78 0.49
N VAL A 363 -8.39 20.27 1.17
CA VAL A 363 -9.65 19.54 1.43
C VAL A 363 -10.33 19.14 0.11
N THR A 364 -10.32 20.02 -0.89
CA THR A 364 -10.95 19.76 -2.17
C THR A 364 -10.39 18.52 -2.86
N GLY A 365 -9.07 18.44 -3.03
CA GLY A 365 -8.44 17.30 -3.69
C GLY A 365 -8.47 16.03 -2.83
N PHE A 366 -8.40 16.17 -1.52
CA PHE A 366 -8.53 15.06 -0.58
C PHE A 366 -9.91 14.38 -0.70
N PHE A 367 -11.00 15.16 -0.65
CA PHE A 367 -12.34 14.59 -0.77
C PHE A 367 -12.64 14.05 -2.16
N LEU A 368 -12.19 14.72 -3.24
CA LEU A 368 -12.33 14.20 -4.60
C LEU A 368 -11.62 12.85 -4.79
N PHE A 369 -10.47 12.66 -4.15
CA PHE A 369 -9.75 11.39 -4.18
C PHE A 369 -10.49 10.28 -3.42
N LEU A 370 -11.06 10.59 -2.25
CA LEU A 370 -11.77 9.60 -1.42
C LEU A 370 -13.20 9.32 -1.90
N MET A 371 -13.82 10.24 -2.62
CA MET A 371 -15.24 10.16 -3.02
C MET A 371 -15.61 8.83 -3.70
N PRO A 372 -14.84 8.30 -4.66
CA PRO A 372 -15.16 6.99 -5.25
C PRO A 372 -15.15 5.87 -4.22
N SER A 373 -14.17 5.85 -3.31
CA SER A 373 -14.08 4.84 -2.26
C SER A 373 -15.22 4.93 -1.26
N ILE A 374 -15.56 6.13 -0.81
CA ILE A 374 -16.68 6.36 0.11
C ILE A 374 -18.00 5.91 -0.54
N PHE A 375 -18.21 6.29 -1.80
CA PHE A 375 -19.40 5.90 -2.54
C PHE A 375 -19.49 4.37 -2.69
N LEU A 376 -18.38 3.69 -2.99
CA LEU A 376 -18.33 2.23 -3.05
C LEU A 376 -18.66 1.60 -1.71
N ILE A 377 -18.06 2.05 -0.61
CA ILE A 377 -18.33 1.52 0.74
C ILE A 377 -19.80 1.66 1.11
N LEU A 378 -20.40 2.82 0.83
CA LEU A 378 -21.82 3.05 1.10
C LEU A 378 -22.73 2.11 0.29
N ASN A 379 -22.39 1.82 -0.97
CA ASN A 379 -23.16 0.90 -1.80
C ASN A 379 -22.96 -0.56 -1.36
N LEU A 380 -21.75 -0.96 -1.01
CA LEU A 380 -21.48 -2.29 -0.43
C LEU A 380 -22.28 -2.50 0.86
N TYR A 381 -22.28 -1.50 1.75
CA TYR A 381 -23.08 -1.53 2.97
C TYR A 381 -24.58 -1.71 2.68
N LYS A 382 -25.12 -0.94 1.70
CA LYS A 382 -26.52 -1.11 1.26
C LYS A 382 -26.80 -2.50 0.71
N ARG A 383 -25.89 -3.07 -0.08
CA ARG A 383 -26.01 -4.43 -0.62
C ARG A 383 -25.99 -5.48 0.50
N ILE A 384 -25.06 -5.40 1.44
CA ILE A 384 -24.99 -6.31 2.60
C ILE A 384 -26.29 -6.27 3.43
N ASN A 385 -26.88 -5.08 3.65
CA ASN A 385 -28.10 -4.91 4.43
C ASN A 385 -29.37 -5.34 3.70
N LYS A 386 -29.50 -5.00 2.41
CA LYS A 386 -30.71 -5.29 1.61
C LYS A 386 -30.87 -6.79 1.36
N HIS A 387 -29.80 -7.54 1.45
CA HIS A 387 -29.73 -8.94 1.09
C HIS A 387 -29.95 -9.90 2.27
N SER A 388 -30.85 -9.56 3.21
CA SER A 388 -31.39 -10.57 4.15
C SER A 388 -32.10 -11.71 3.42
N MET A 389 -32.45 -11.57 2.14
CA MET A 389 -33.09 -12.55 1.29
C MET A 389 -32.18 -13.20 0.23
N LEU A 390 -30.89 -12.79 0.12
CA LEU A 390 -29.95 -13.45 -0.80
C LEU A 390 -29.42 -14.77 -0.26
N PRO A 391 -29.01 -15.68 -1.17
CA PRO A 391 -28.18 -16.82 -0.79
C PRO A 391 -27.01 -16.37 0.09
N SER A 392 -26.74 -17.07 1.18
CA SER A 392 -25.68 -16.75 2.13
C SER A 392 -24.29 -16.60 1.44
N GLU A 393 -24.10 -17.27 0.32
CA GLU A 393 -22.89 -17.26 -0.48
C GLU A 393 -22.55 -15.89 -1.08
N ASP A 394 -23.51 -15.23 -1.71
CA ASP A 394 -23.30 -13.91 -2.33
C ASP A 394 -23.08 -12.83 -1.25
N LYS A 395 -23.73 -12.96 -0.10
CA LYS A 395 -23.51 -12.09 1.05
C LYS A 395 -22.08 -12.16 1.58
N TYR A 396 -21.51 -13.38 1.62
CA TYR A 396 -20.12 -13.55 2.03
C TYR A 396 -19.14 -12.95 1.02
N ASP A 397 -19.42 -13.07 -0.30
CA ASP A 397 -18.62 -12.42 -1.34
C ASP A 397 -18.56 -10.89 -1.09
N TYR A 398 -19.68 -10.22 -0.79
CA TYR A 398 -19.70 -8.78 -0.45
C TYR A 398 -18.91 -8.46 0.82
N ILE A 399 -19.01 -9.30 1.86
CA ILE A 399 -18.33 -9.08 3.13
C ILE A 399 -16.80 -9.18 2.94
N PHE A 400 -16.32 -10.27 2.35
CA PHE A 400 -14.89 -10.47 2.17
C PHE A 400 -14.28 -9.49 1.18
N PHE A 401 -15.03 -9.13 0.14
CA PHE A 401 -14.65 -8.03 -0.73
C PHE A 401 -14.52 -6.72 0.05
N SER A 402 -15.46 -6.41 0.93
CA SER A 402 -15.41 -5.19 1.75
C SER A 402 -14.19 -5.19 2.69
N ILE A 403 -13.85 -6.35 3.29
CA ILE A 403 -12.65 -6.49 4.12
C ILE A 403 -11.40 -6.21 3.28
N ALA A 404 -11.26 -6.82 2.09
CA ALA A 404 -10.13 -6.57 1.19
C ALA A 404 -10.03 -5.09 0.79
N PHE A 405 -11.15 -4.49 0.41
CA PHE A 405 -11.17 -3.09 -0.03
C PHE A 405 -10.80 -2.13 1.10
N ILE A 406 -11.37 -2.30 2.30
CA ILE A 406 -11.04 -1.47 3.47
C ILE A 406 -9.60 -1.73 3.91
N GLY A 407 -9.12 -2.98 3.90
CA GLY A 407 -7.73 -3.33 4.21
C GLY A 407 -6.74 -2.61 3.30
N VAL A 408 -6.94 -2.70 1.97
CA VAL A 408 -6.09 -1.98 1.00
C VAL A 408 -6.22 -0.47 1.14
N LEU A 409 -7.44 0.06 1.36
CA LEU A 409 -7.63 1.49 1.59
C LEU A 409 -6.89 1.97 2.86
N THR A 410 -6.90 1.19 3.93
CA THR A 410 -6.17 1.49 5.18
C THR A 410 -4.66 1.57 4.95
N SER A 411 -4.11 0.83 3.97
CA SER A 411 -2.67 0.92 3.65
C SER A 411 -2.24 2.33 3.22
N GLY A 412 -3.16 3.14 2.67
CA GLY A 412 -2.92 4.54 2.32
C GLY A 412 -2.60 5.47 3.49
N ILE A 413 -2.82 5.03 4.74
CA ILE A 413 -2.39 5.79 5.94
C ILE A 413 -0.87 5.85 6.01
N GLY A 414 -0.18 4.77 5.65
CA GLY A 414 1.28 4.64 5.78
C GLY A 414 2.03 4.43 4.47
N ASP A 415 1.34 4.46 3.33
CA ASP A 415 1.94 4.22 2.02
C ASP A 415 1.20 4.98 0.90
N ASN A 416 1.75 4.91 -0.32
CA ASN A 416 1.18 5.57 -1.50
C ASN A 416 0.14 4.66 -2.16
N LEU A 417 -1.14 4.94 -1.91
CA LEU A 417 -2.26 4.19 -2.44
C LEU A 417 -2.42 4.35 -3.97
N ASN A 418 -2.02 5.49 -4.50
CA ASN A 418 -2.17 5.80 -5.92
C ASN A 418 -1.42 4.84 -6.85
N ILE A 419 -0.25 4.33 -6.43
CA ILE A 419 0.54 3.35 -7.17
C ILE A 419 0.17 1.89 -6.85
N THR A 420 -0.79 1.67 -5.95
CA THR A 420 -1.21 0.33 -5.51
C THR A 420 -2.25 -0.23 -6.47
N TYR A 421 -1.83 -1.06 -7.43
CA TYR A 421 -2.74 -1.64 -8.44
C TYR A 421 -3.91 -2.41 -7.84
N CYS A 422 -3.72 -3.06 -6.70
CA CYS A 422 -4.79 -3.76 -5.99
C CYS A 422 -5.94 -2.83 -5.62
N TYR A 423 -5.67 -1.58 -5.26
CA TYR A 423 -6.70 -0.58 -4.97
C TYR A 423 -7.60 -0.31 -6.18
N TRP A 424 -6.99 -0.03 -7.34
CA TRP A 424 -7.72 0.29 -8.57
C TRP A 424 -8.50 -0.93 -9.10
N PHE A 425 -7.90 -2.12 -8.98
CA PHE A 425 -8.57 -3.39 -9.31
C PHE A 425 -9.83 -3.58 -8.45
N LEU A 426 -9.71 -3.44 -7.13
CA LEU A 426 -10.82 -3.57 -6.20
C LEU A 426 -11.86 -2.47 -6.45
N LEU A 427 -11.45 -1.26 -6.78
CA LEU A 427 -12.38 -0.19 -7.11
C LEU A 427 -13.27 -0.59 -8.30
N GLY A 428 -12.68 -1.03 -9.40
CA GLY A 428 -13.42 -1.48 -10.60
C GLY A 428 -14.33 -2.67 -10.33
N LEU A 429 -13.82 -3.70 -9.65
CA LEU A 429 -14.59 -4.89 -9.29
C LEU A 429 -15.74 -4.56 -8.33
N GLY A 430 -15.49 -3.72 -7.33
CA GLY A 430 -16.51 -3.32 -6.37
C GLY A 430 -17.66 -2.54 -7.01
N TYR A 431 -17.35 -1.67 -7.98
CA TYR A 431 -18.39 -1.02 -8.78
C TYR A 431 -19.19 -2.03 -9.61
N ALA A 432 -18.54 -3.03 -10.22
CA ALA A 432 -19.26 -4.11 -10.91
C ALA A 432 -20.21 -4.88 -9.98
N MET A 433 -19.75 -5.19 -8.76
CA MET A 433 -20.57 -5.84 -7.73
C MET A 433 -21.78 -4.99 -7.31
N CYS A 434 -21.63 -3.66 -7.21
CA CYS A 434 -22.69 -2.78 -6.72
C CYS A 434 -23.73 -2.40 -7.77
N PHE A 435 -23.36 -2.33 -9.04
CA PHE A 435 -24.21 -1.82 -10.12
C PHE A 435 -24.76 -2.92 -11.04
N ASP A 436 -24.66 -4.20 -10.64
CA ASP A 436 -25.26 -5.30 -11.37
C ASP A 436 -26.79 -5.18 -11.41
N ASN A 437 -27.36 -5.39 -12.62
CA ASN A 437 -28.80 -5.30 -12.90
C ASN A 437 -29.57 -6.58 -12.55
N ASP A 438 -29.15 -7.37 -11.57
CA ASP A 438 -29.79 -8.64 -11.17
C ASP A 438 -31.31 -8.57 -10.85
N GLY A 439 -31.91 -7.36 -10.86
CA GLY A 439 -33.33 -7.16 -10.63
C GLY A 439 -34.20 -7.07 -11.90
N ILE A 440 -33.63 -6.90 -13.11
CA ILE A 440 -34.44 -6.58 -14.29
C ILE A 440 -34.58 -7.76 -15.28
N LYS A 441 -33.76 -8.80 -15.17
CA LYS A 441 -33.76 -9.92 -16.11
C LYS A 441 -34.57 -11.15 -15.69
N LYS A 442 -35.01 -11.29 -14.44
CA LYS A 442 -35.85 -12.42 -14.02
C LYS A 442 -37.33 -12.26 -14.35
N ASP A 443 -37.83 -11.04 -14.54
CA ASP A 443 -39.25 -10.81 -14.84
C ASP A 443 -39.63 -10.79 -16.34
N LYS A 444 -38.64 -11.11 -17.23
CA LYS A 444 -38.90 -11.13 -18.70
C LYS A 444 -38.79 -12.52 -19.36
N CYS A 445 -38.64 -13.58 -18.55
CA CYS A 445 -38.58 -14.96 -19.06
C CYS A 445 -39.60 -15.89 -18.32
N GLU A 446 -40.73 -15.35 -17.88
CA GLU A 446 -41.93 -16.13 -17.57
C GLU A 446 -43.07 -15.80 -18.54
#